data_8e780efd779b329476e664131f375ed4
#
_entry.id   8e780efd779b329476e664131f375ed4
#
_cell.length_a   1.000
_cell.length_b   1.000
_cell.length_c   1.000
_cell.angle_alpha   90.00
_cell.angle_beta   90.00
_cell.angle_gamma   90.00
#
_symmetry.space_group_name_H-M   'P 1'
#
loop_
_entity.id
_entity.type
_entity.pdbx_description
1 polymer ?
#
loop_
_entity_poly.entity_id
_entity_poly.type
_entity_poly.pdbx_seq_one_letter_code
_entity_poly.pdbx_strand_id
1 'polypeptide(L)'
;VIAAGADAVYVGANRFGARAYADNFSEEELLEAIDYAHLYGRKVYLTVNTLLKNSETDELYDYLLPFYERGLDAVLVQDFGVLTAIHRMFPELPIHTSTQMTVTSAEAARIFSNMGVTRMVMARELSLEEMKQIYEETGMELEAFVHGALCYCYSGQCLFSSMLGGRSGNRGRCAQPCRLPYAVLDENHKKYRDDCYVLSLKDMCGIGDLNKLAES
;
A
#
# COMPACT_ATOMS: atom_id res chain seq x y z
N VAL A 1 8.01 -12.11 12.04
CA VAL A 1 8.11 -10.63 12.00
C VAL A 1 8.05 -10.08 13.41
N ILE A 2 7.01 -10.37 14.23
CA ILE A 2 6.87 -9.89 15.62
C ILE A 2 8.07 -10.31 16.47
N ALA A 3 8.47 -11.59 16.42
CA ALA A 3 9.66 -12.09 17.12
C ALA A 3 10.98 -11.44 16.68
N ALA A 4 11.01 -10.80 15.51
CA ALA A 4 12.14 -10.01 15.03
C ALA A 4 12.10 -8.53 15.48
N GLY A 5 11.11 -8.13 16.29
CA GLY A 5 11.03 -6.81 16.90
C GLY A 5 10.22 -5.78 16.12
N ALA A 6 9.38 -6.21 15.15
CA ALA A 6 8.49 -5.26 14.47
C ALA A 6 7.48 -4.66 15.45
N ASP A 7 7.22 -3.36 15.35
CA ASP A 7 6.22 -2.65 16.17
C ASP A 7 4.82 -2.78 15.59
N ALA A 8 4.72 -2.96 14.27
CA ALA A 8 3.47 -3.21 13.57
C ALA A 8 3.69 -4.13 12.36
N VAL A 9 2.63 -4.77 11.92
CA VAL A 9 2.63 -5.62 10.73
C VAL A 9 1.47 -5.27 9.81
N TYR A 10 1.72 -5.23 8.50
CA TYR A 10 0.63 -5.20 7.53
C TYR A 10 0.23 -6.61 7.17
N VAL A 11 -1.05 -6.84 7.10
CA VAL A 11 -1.62 -8.11 6.67
C VAL A 11 -2.66 -7.90 5.57
N GLY A 12 -2.73 -8.85 4.66
CA GLY A 12 -3.84 -9.01 3.74
C GLY A 12 -4.74 -10.12 4.21
N ALA A 13 -6.04 -9.97 4.00
CA ALA A 13 -6.98 -11.07 4.11
C ALA A 13 -7.52 -11.42 2.72
N ASN A 14 -8.45 -12.36 2.64
CA ASN A 14 -8.95 -12.94 1.39
C ASN A 14 -9.61 -11.94 0.44
N ARG A 15 -9.94 -10.73 0.90
CA ARG A 15 -10.68 -9.71 0.15
C ARG A 15 -10.04 -8.34 0.28
N PHE A 16 -10.27 -7.49 -0.70
CA PHE A 16 -9.97 -6.06 -0.73
C PHE A 16 -8.48 -5.66 -0.64
N GLY A 17 -7.58 -6.64 -0.51
CA GLY A 17 -6.14 -6.38 -0.43
C GLY A 17 -5.45 -6.31 -1.80
N ALA A 18 -4.38 -5.52 -1.91
CA ALA A 18 -3.61 -5.33 -3.13
C ALA A 18 -2.74 -6.54 -3.54
N ARG A 19 -2.79 -7.64 -2.83
CA ARG A 19 -2.05 -8.88 -3.10
C ARG A 19 -2.96 -10.08 -3.20
N ALA A 20 -3.92 -10.04 -4.14
CA ALA A 20 -4.96 -11.05 -4.30
C ALA A 20 -4.45 -12.50 -4.55
N TYR A 21 -3.17 -12.66 -4.93
CA TYR A 21 -2.54 -13.97 -5.21
C TYR A 21 -1.49 -14.38 -4.18
N ALA A 22 -1.36 -13.65 -3.07
CA ALA A 22 -0.54 -14.09 -1.95
C ALA A 22 -1.32 -15.08 -1.07
N ASP A 23 -0.59 -15.82 -0.24
CA ASP A 23 -1.19 -16.60 0.84
C ASP A 23 -1.70 -15.60 1.90
N ASN A 24 -2.95 -15.18 1.72
CA ASN A 24 -3.61 -14.23 2.61
C ASN A 24 -4.28 -14.98 3.77
N PHE A 25 -4.41 -14.31 4.90
CA PHE A 25 -5.10 -14.85 6.07
C PHE A 25 -6.58 -15.12 5.78
N SER A 26 -7.11 -16.20 6.31
CA SER A 26 -8.55 -16.36 6.51
C SER A 26 -9.04 -15.39 7.59
N GLU A 27 -10.35 -15.30 7.80
CA GLU A 27 -10.92 -14.47 8.86
C GLU A 27 -10.43 -14.95 10.24
N GLU A 28 -10.50 -16.25 10.51
CA GLU A 28 -10.08 -16.86 11.77
C GLU A 28 -8.58 -16.64 12.01
N GLU A 29 -7.74 -16.88 11.02
CA GLU A 29 -6.29 -16.66 11.11
C GLU A 29 -5.94 -15.20 11.38
N LEU A 30 -6.71 -14.25 10.79
CA LEU A 30 -6.48 -12.82 11.03
C LEU A 30 -6.89 -12.42 12.44
N LEU A 31 -8.00 -12.93 12.96
CA LEU A 31 -8.41 -12.72 14.35
C LEU A 31 -7.36 -13.25 15.33
N GLU A 32 -6.83 -14.45 15.09
CA GLU A 32 -5.73 -15.02 15.88
C GLU A 32 -4.45 -14.18 15.76
N ALA A 33 -4.15 -13.65 14.58
CA ALA A 33 -2.98 -12.80 14.36
C ALA A 33 -3.08 -11.47 15.11
N ILE A 34 -4.28 -10.89 15.22
CA ILE A 34 -4.53 -9.68 16.04
C ILE A 34 -4.25 -9.99 17.51
N ASP A 35 -4.87 -11.05 18.05
CA ASP A 35 -4.66 -11.46 19.44
C ASP A 35 -3.17 -11.72 19.73
N TYR A 36 -2.51 -12.44 18.84
CA TYR A 36 -1.09 -12.75 19.00
C TYR A 36 -0.22 -11.48 18.98
N ALA A 37 -0.48 -10.54 18.07
CA ALA A 37 0.27 -9.29 18.00
C ALA A 37 0.07 -8.46 19.28
N HIS A 38 -1.18 -8.35 19.75
CA HIS A 38 -1.52 -7.60 20.97
C HIS A 38 -0.92 -8.20 22.23
N LEU A 39 -0.78 -9.53 22.31
CA LEU A 39 -0.09 -10.21 23.43
C LEU A 39 1.36 -9.71 23.60
N TYR A 40 2.00 -9.31 22.46
CA TYR A 40 3.35 -8.76 22.43
C TYR A 40 3.38 -7.22 22.39
N GLY A 41 2.25 -6.55 22.56
CA GLY A 41 2.13 -5.10 22.47
C GLY A 41 2.43 -4.56 21.07
N ARG A 42 2.11 -5.33 20.02
CA ARG A 42 2.36 -4.98 18.60
C ARG A 42 1.03 -4.75 17.89
N LYS A 43 1.10 -3.98 16.80
CA LYS A 43 -0.07 -3.54 16.03
C LYS A 43 -0.27 -4.35 14.77
N VAL A 44 -1.53 -4.48 14.35
CA VAL A 44 -1.91 -5.12 13.08
C VAL A 44 -2.67 -4.12 12.22
N TYR A 45 -2.21 -3.93 10.98
CA TYR A 45 -2.85 -3.06 10.00
C TYR A 45 -3.38 -3.89 8.83
N LEU A 46 -4.69 -3.83 8.59
CA LEU A 46 -5.34 -4.59 7.51
C LEU A 46 -5.34 -3.79 6.21
N THR A 47 -4.91 -4.41 5.12
CA THR A 47 -4.96 -3.79 3.80
C THR A 47 -6.34 -3.91 3.17
N VAL A 48 -7.01 -2.76 2.96
CA VAL A 48 -8.26 -2.59 2.20
C VAL A 48 -7.97 -1.64 1.04
N ASN A 49 -6.88 -1.93 0.33
CA ASN A 49 -6.24 -1.00 -0.58
C ASN A 49 -6.41 -1.38 -2.06
N THR A 50 -7.61 -1.78 -2.43
CA THR A 50 -8.04 -1.94 -3.83
C THR A 50 -9.20 -1.00 -4.16
N LEU A 51 -9.38 -0.68 -5.44
CA LEU A 51 -10.55 0.07 -5.90
C LEU A 51 -11.79 -0.84 -5.85
N LEU A 52 -12.88 -0.38 -5.26
CA LEU A 52 -14.11 -1.14 -5.10
C LEU A 52 -15.22 -0.64 -6.02
N LYS A 53 -16.11 -1.55 -6.39
CA LYS A 53 -17.41 -1.25 -7.04
C LYS A 53 -18.49 -1.12 -5.97
N ASN A 54 -19.60 -0.47 -6.29
CA ASN A 54 -20.71 -0.27 -5.36
C ASN A 54 -21.14 -1.55 -4.66
N SER A 55 -21.31 -2.65 -5.42
CA SER A 55 -21.69 -3.95 -4.84
C SER A 55 -20.67 -4.54 -3.87
N GLU A 56 -19.40 -4.15 -3.98
CA GLU A 56 -18.33 -4.59 -3.07
C GLU A 56 -18.26 -3.68 -1.83
N THR A 57 -18.60 -2.41 -1.99
CA THR A 57 -18.66 -1.46 -0.87
C THR A 57 -19.79 -1.82 0.11
N ASP A 58 -20.89 -2.36 -0.39
CA ASP A 58 -22.03 -2.81 0.45
C ASP A 58 -21.62 -3.95 1.40
N GLU A 59 -20.61 -4.76 1.03
CA GLU A 59 -20.12 -5.87 1.84
C GLU A 59 -19.02 -5.44 2.84
N LEU A 60 -18.56 -4.19 2.77
CA LEU A 60 -17.40 -3.71 3.52
C LEU A 60 -17.63 -3.68 5.04
N TYR A 61 -18.85 -3.35 5.47
CA TYR A 61 -19.21 -3.32 6.89
C TYR A 61 -19.10 -4.71 7.53
N ASP A 62 -19.80 -5.68 6.95
CA ASP A 62 -19.80 -7.06 7.49
C ASP A 62 -18.40 -7.69 7.45
N TYR A 63 -17.59 -7.33 6.44
CA TYR A 63 -16.22 -7.77 6.33
C TYR A 63 -15.30 -7.20 7.42
N LEU A 64 -15.44 -5.93 7.77
CA LEU A 64 -14.55 -5.26 8.73
C LEU A 64 -14.98 -5.43 10.18
N LEU A 65 -16.27 -5.64 10.42
CA LEU A 65 -16.85 -5.67 11.77
C LEU A 65 -16.14 -6.65 12.72
N PRO A 66 -15.87 -7.92 12.35
CA PRO A 66 -15.21 -8.88 13.25
C PRO A 66 -13.80 -8.42 13.67
N PHE A 67 -13.06 -7.81 12.74
CA PHE A 67 -11.70 -7.33 13.01
C PHE A 67 -11.72 -6.06 13.87
N TYR A 68 -12.67 -5.15 13.60
CA TYR A 68 -12.88 -3.95 14.40
C TYR A 68 -13.22 -4.30 15.86
N GLU A 69 -14.16 -5.22 16.08
CA GLU A 69 -14.52 -5.69 17.40
C GLU A 69 -13.38 -6.42 18.14
N ARG A 70 -12.45 -7.04 17.38
CA ARG A 70 -11.23 -7.66 17.92
C ARG A 70 -10.13 -6.64 18.23
N GLY A 71 -10.33 -5.35 17.88
CA GLY A 71 -9.39 -4.28 18.16
C GLY A 71 -8.33 -4.08 17.06
N LEU A 72 -8.69 -4.30 15.79
CA LEU A 72 -7.81 -3.98 14.66
C LEU A 72 -7.27 -2.54 14.78
N ASP A 73 -5.96 -2.38 14.67
CA ASP A 73 -5.28 -1.11 14.97
C ASP A 73 -5.40 -0.06 13.86
N ALA A 74 -5.51 -0.47 12.61
CA ALA A 74 -5.75 0.44 11.48
C ALA A 74 -6.10 -0.32 10.19
N VAL A 75 -6.61 0.42 9.20
CA VAL A 75 -6.77 -0.04 7.82
C VAL A 75 -5.98 0.82 6.84
N LEU A 76 -5.40 0.19 5.80
CA LEU A 76 -4.76 0.91 4.70
C LEU A 76 -5.71 0.98 3.51
N VAL A 77 -5.98 2.18 3.01
CA VAL A 77 -6.97 2.42 1.94
C VAL A 77 -6.34 3.14 0.75
N GLN A 78 -6.84 2.84 -0.46
CA GLN A 78 -6.50 3.63 -1.67
C GLN A 78 -7.71 4.25 -2.37
N ASP A 79 -8.91 3.83 -2.03
CA ASP A 79 -10.17 4.26 -2.66
C ASP A 79 -10.83 5.34 -1.80
N PHE A 80 -11.16 6.50 -2.39
CA PHE A 80 -11.83 7.60 -1.68
C PHE A 80 -13.22 7.22 -1.16
N GLY A 81 -13.96 6.41 -1.94
CA GLY A 81 -15.27 5.91 -1.52
C GLY A 81 -15.15 4.97 -0.31
N VAL A 82 -14.17 4.08 -0.35
CA VAL A 82 -13.85 3.17 0.76
C VAL A 82 -13.41 3.96 2.00
N LEU A 83 -12.51 4.94 1.85
CA LEU A 83 -12.08 5.81 2.94
C LEU A 83 -13.29 6.45 3.63
N THR A 84 -14.13 7.12 2.84
CA THR A 84 -15.33 7.81 3.37
C THR A 84 -16.32 6.84 4.02
N ALA A 85 -16.50 5.66 3.43
CA ALA A 85 -17.39 4.63 3.97
C ALA A 85 -16.87 4.10 5.31
N ILE A 86 -15.58 3.75 5.40
CA ILE A 86 -14.96 3.25 6.64
C ILE A 86 -15.02 4.32 7.74
N HIS A 87 -14.64 5.55 7.44
CA HIS A 87 -14.67 6.64 8.42
C HIS A 87 -16.09 6.87 9.00
N ARG A 88 -17.12 6.69 8.19
CA ARG A 88 -18.53 6.80 8.63
C ARG A 88 -18.99 5.58 9.44
N MET A 89 -18.60 4.35 9.02
CA MET A 89 -19.04 3.11 9.65
C MET A 89 -18.28 2.81 10.95
N PHE A 90 -17.01 3.15 10.99
CA PHE A 90 -16.08 2.87 12.09
C PHE A 90 -15.25 4.13 12.42
N PRO A 91 -15.89 5.15 13.05
CA PRO A 91 -15.25 6.47 13.25
C PRO A 91 -14.01 6.44 14.14
N GLU A 92 -13.85 5.42 14.96
CA GLU A 92 -12.69 5.26 15.83
C GLU A 92 -11.57 4.38 15.22
N LEU A 93 -11.82 3.75 14.07
CA LEU A 93 -10.81 2.95 13.39
C LEU A 93 -9.82 3.85 12.65
N PRO A 94 -8.54 3.85 13.02
CA PRO A 94 -7.53 4.62 12.31
C PRO A 94 -7.44 4.23 10.84
N ILE A 95 -7.35 5.23 9.97
CA ILE A 95 -7.21 5.04 8.52
C ILE A 95 -5.86 5.57 8.09
N HIS A 96 -5.09 4.71 7.40
CA HIS A 96 -3.84 5.06 6.76
C HIS A 96 -4.05 5.12 5.24
N THR A 97 -3.48 6.09 4.53
CA THR A 97 -3.45 6.02 3.07
C THR A 97 -2.50 4.93 2.62
N SER A 98 -2.89 4.15 1.62
CA SER A 98 -1.93 3.30 0.90
C SER A 98 -1.02 4.16 0.03
N THR A 99 0.20 3.71 -0.24
CA THR A 99 1.10 4.34 -1.25
C THR A 99 0.42 4.48 -2.62
N GLN A 100 -0.57 3.64 -2.91
CA GLN A 100 -1.36 3.69 -4.14
C GLN A 100 -2.30 4.90 -4.23
N MET A 101 -2.49 5.68 -3.17
CA MET A 101 -3.18 6.98 -3.22
C MET A 101 -2.29 8.09 -3.80
N THR A 102 -1.02 7.81 -4.04
CA THR A 102 -0.08 8.75 -4.70
C THR A 102 0.05 10.07 -3.95
N VAL A 103 0.19 10.03 -2.62
CA VAL A 103 0.38 11.24 -1.83
C VAL A 103 1.80 11.75 -2.05
N THR A 104 1.94 12.93 -2.68
CA THR A 104 3.22 13.51 -3.10
C THR A 104 3.39 14.97 -2.71
N SER A 105 2.44 15.56 -1.96
CA SER A 105 2.50 16.96 -1.58
C SER A 105 1.82 17.23 -0.25
N ALA A 106 2.19 18.32 0.40
CA ALA A 106 1.56 18.79 1.62
C ALA A 106 0.07 19.13 1.43
N GLU A 107 -0.30 19.64 0.26
CA GLU A 107 -1.71 19.93 -0.05
C GLU A 107 -2.56 18.65 -0.10
N ALA A 108 -2.05 17.58 -0.74
CA ALA A 108 -2.72 16.29 -0.72
C ALA A 108 -2.82 15.74 0.71
N ALA A 109 -1.76 15.87 1.50
CA ALA A 109 -1.72 15.46 2.90
C ALA A 109 -2.79 16.18 3.74
N ARG A 110 -2.96 17.50 3.59
CA ARG A 110 -4.01 18.28 4.27
C ARG A 110 -5.42 17.81 3.90
N ILE A 111 -5.66 17.49 2.62
CA ILE A 111 -6.97 16.97 2.17
C ILE A 111 -7.28 15.66 2.89
N PHE A 112 -6.35 14.71 2.91
CA PHE A 112 -6.55 13.43 3.57
C PHE A 112 -6.68 13.55 5.09
N SER A 113 -5.92 14.44 5.72
CA SER A 113 -6.08 14.76 7.13
C SER A 113 -7.50 15.25 7.45
N ASN A 114 -8.04 16.15 6.63
CA ASN A 114 -9.41 16.64 6.76
C ASN A 114 -10.48 15.56 6.53
N MET A 115 -10.12 14.45 5.86
CA MET A 115 -10.98 13.29 5.66
C MET A 115 -10.85 12.23 6.77
N GLY A 116 -10.10 12.51 7.85
CA GLY A 116 -9.93 11.61 8.99
C GLY A 116 -8.80 10.59 8.84
N VAL A 117 -7.90 10.77 7.88
CA VAL A 117 -6.68 9.95 7.78
C VAL A 117 -5.71 10.32 8.89
N THR A 118 -5.15 9.30 9.56
CA THR A 118 -4.23 9.46 10.69
C THR A 118 -2.76 9.27 10.32
N ARG A 119 -2.47 8.51 9.26
CA ARG A 119 -1.11 8.27 8.76
C ARG A 119 -1.10 8.19 7.25
N MET A 120 -0.01 8.63 6.63
CA MET A 120 0.15 8.59 5.17
C MET A 120 1.34 7.73 4.78
N VAL A 121 1.08 6.65 4.03
CA VAL A 121 2.14 5.90 3.36
C VAL A 121 2.50 6.64 2.08
N MET A 122 3.67 7.26 2.08
CA MET A 122 4.11 8.16 1.03
C MET A 122 4.35 7.42 -0.29
N ALA A 123 4.21 8.14 -1.39
CA ALA A 123 4.59 7.64 -2.69
C ALA A 123 6.11 7.41 -2.74
N ARG A 124 6.54 6.33 -3.40
CA ARG A 124 7.96 5.95 -3.47
C ARG A 124 8.82 6.87 -4.33
N GLU A 125 8.18 7.77 -5.03
CA GLU A 125 8.78 8.76 -5.92
C GLU A 125 9.36 9.96 -5.18
N LEU A 126 9.03 10.12 -3.89
CA LEU A 126 9.49 11.23 -3.07
C LEU A 126 10.89 11.00 -2.51
N SER A 127 11.69 12.06 -2.47
CA SER A 127 12.93 12.13 -1.70
C SER A 127 12.67 12.31 -0.22
N LEU A 128 13.70 12.09 0.61
CA LEU A 128 13.60 12.30 2.05
C LEU A 128 13.32 13.78 2.38
N GLU A 129 13.92 14.71 1.63
CA GLU A 129 13.74 16.15 1.78
C GLU A 129 12.30 16.56 1.51
N GLU A 130 11.67 16.01 0.46
CA GLU A 130 10.26 16.26 0.15
C GLU A 130 9.33 15.68 1.21
N MET A 131 9.61 14.50 1.73
CA MET A 131 8.85 13.89 2.82
C MET A 131 8.97 14.73 4.09
N LYS A 132 10.18 15.17 4.43
CA LYS A 132 10.42 16.06 5.57
C LYS A 132 9.63 17.37 5.44
N GLN A 133 9.65 18.01 4.27
CA GLN A 133 8.88 19.22 4.03
C GLN A 133 7.38 18.98 4.25
N ILE A 134 6.83 17.87 3.75
CA ILE A 134 5.41 17.51 3.96
C ILE A 134 5.12 17.36 5.46
N TYR A 135 5.99 16.70 6.20
CA TYR A 135 5.84 16.55 7.64
C TYR A 135 5.88 17.89 8.37
N GLU A 136 6.88 18.75 8.10
CA GLU A 136 7.03 20.07 8.72
C GLU A 136 5.82 20.98 8.44
N GLU A 137 5.24 20.90 7.24
CA GLU A 137 4.09 21.71 6.85
C GLU A 137 2.74 21.21 7.38
N THR A 138 2.62 19.92 7.68
CA THR A 138 1.31 19.31 7.99
C THR A 138 1.23 18.71 9.39
N GLY A 139 2.34 18.33 10.00
CA GLY A 139 2.40 17.58 11.24
C GLY A 139 1.79 16.16 11.15
N MET A 140 1.53 15.68 9.93
CA MET A 140 0.93 14.36 9.71
C MET A 140 1.95 13.25 9.92
N GLU A 141 1.52 12.15 10.53
CA GLU A 141 2.35 10.96 10.63
C GLU A 141 2.60 10.37 9.25
N LEU A 142 3.88 10.28 8.85
CA LEU A 142 4.30 9.77 7.57
C LEU A 142 4.93 8.39 7.72
N GLU A 143 4.76 7.57 6.69
CA GLU A 143 5.37 6.25 6.59
C GLU A 143 6.04 6.10 5.22
N ALA A 144 7.27 5.63 5.20
CA ALA A 144 8.04 5.44 3.97
C ALA A 144 8.56 4.02 3.83
N PHE A 145 8.64 3.54 2.59
CA PHE A 145 9.34 2.31 2.29
C PHE A 145 10.85 2.52 2.35
N VAL A 146 11.56 1.63 3.00
CA VAL A 146 13.02 1.64 3.08
C VAL A 146 13.69 0.49 2.34
N HIS A 147 12.91 -0.55 1.99
CA HIS A 147 13.43 -1.72 1.29
C HIS A 147 12.34 -2.37 0.43
N GLY A 148 12.72 -2.92 -0.71
CA GLY A 148 11.85 -3.72 -1.57
C GLY A 148 11.76 -3.25 -3.01
N ALA A 149 10.89 -3.90 -3.78
CA ALA A 149 10.73 -3.65 -5.20
C ALA A 149 10.13 -2.29 -5.50
N LEU A 150 10.68 -1.58 -6.49
CA LEU A 150 10.11 -0.36 -7.05
C LEU A 150 9.21 -0.67 -8.25
N CYS A 151 8.09 0.04 -8.37
CA CYS A 151 7.26 0.01 -9.56
C CYS A 151 7.87 0.87 -10.67
N TYR A 152 7.73 0.44 -11.93
CA TYR A 152 8.15 1.21 -13.09
C TYR A 152 7.34 2.50 -13.27
N CYS A 153 6.08 2.46 -12.88
CA CYS A 153 5.13 3.56 -12.97
C CYS A 153 4.95 4.22 -11.60
N TYR A 154 4.44 5.44 -11.60
CA TYR A 154 4.01 6.10 -10.36
C TYR A 154 3.12 5.19 -9.51
N SER A 155 3.26 5.31 -8.20
CA SER A 155 2.50 4.53 -7.22
C SER A 155 1.00 4.64 -7.49
N GLY A 156 0.30 3.52 -7.59
CA GLY A 156 -1.15 3.47 -7.86
C GLY A 156 -1.60 3.79 -9.29
N GLN A 157 -0.74 4.30 -10.18
CA GLN A 157 -1.12 4.80 -11.51
C GLN A 157 -0.85 3.81 -12.66
N CYS A 158 -0.38 2.60 -12.34
CA CYS A 158 0.02 1.64 -13.37
C CYS A 158 -1.17 0.88 -13.98
N LEU A 159 -1.32 0.98 -15.29
CA LEU A 159 -2.30 0.21 -16.06
C LEU A 159 -1.66 -0.94 -16.89
N PHE A 160 -0.34 -1.11 -16.82
CA PHE A 160 0.39 -2.00 -17.72
C PHE A 160 -0.14 -3.44 -17.68
N SER A 161 -0.28 -4.02 -16.49
CA SER A 161 -0.82 -5.37 -16.32
C SER A 161 -2.28 -5.51 -16.76
N SER A 162 -3.07 -4.45 -16.60
CA SER A 162 -4.46 -4.42 -17.06
C SER A 162 -4.56 -4.42 -18.58
N MET A 163 -3.70 -3.64 -19.24
CA MET A 163 -3.71 -3.49 -20.70
C MET A 163 -3.21 -4.74 -21.42
N LEU A 164 -2.17 -5.40 -20.90
CA LEU A 164 -1.59 -6.59 -21.54
C LEU A 164 -2.32 -7.89 -21.25
N GLY A 165 -2.93 -8.03 -20.08
CA GLY A 165 -3.48 -9.33 -19.67
C GLY A 165 -4.79 -9.25 -18.87
N GLY A 166 -5.46 -8.11 -18.84
CA GLY A 166 -6.73 -7.93 -18.10
C GLY A 166 -6.59 -8.04 -16.57
N ARG A 167 -5.34 -8.08 -16.04
CA ARG A 167 -5.04 -8.24 -14.61
C ARG A 167 -4.72 -6.90 -13.97
N SER A 168 -5.71 -6.30 -13.32
CA SER A 168 -5.57 -4.96 -12.73
C SER A 168 -4.66 -4.95 -11.50
N GLY A 169 -3.60 -4.14 -11.52
CA GLY A 169 -2.75 -3.87 -10.37
C GLY A 169 -3.49 -3.16 -9.24
N ASN A 170 -4.40 -2.25 -9.59
CA ASN A 170 -5.24 -1.51 -8.63
C ASN A 170 -6.33 -2.39 -7.99
N ARG A 171 -6.44 -3.65 -8.43
CA ARG A 171 -7.29 -4.69 -7.88
C ARG A 171 -6.49 -5.85 -7.30
N GLY A 172 -5.23 -5.62 -6.97
CA GLY A 172 -4.35 -6.62 -6.37
C GLY A 172 -3.88 -7.75 -7.31
N ARG A 173 -4.10 -7.63 -8.63
CA ARG A 173 -3.88 -8.71 -9.60
C ARG A 173 -2.72 -8.46 -10.57
N CYS A 174 -1.78 -7.59 -10.20
CA CYS A 174 -0.64 -7.26 -11.06
C CYS A 174 0.17 -8.52 -11.42
N ALA A 175 0.34 -8.75 -12.75
CA ALA A 175 1.16 -9.85 -13.27
C ALA A 175 2.65 -9.49 -13.36
N GLN A 176 3.04 -8.29 -12.93
CA GLN A 176 4.41 -7.77 -13.00
C GLN A 176 5.04 -7.82 -14.40
N PRO A 177 4.34 -7.38 -15.48
CA PRO A 177 4.89 -7.44 -16.82
C PRO A 177 6.20 -6.63 -16.95
N CYS A 178 6.39 -5.56 -16.17
CA CYS A 178 7.63 -4.80 -16.12
C CYS A 178 8.85 -5.60 -15.62
N ARG A 179 8.65 -6.77 -15.01
CA ARG A 179 9.71 -7.65 -14.52
C ARG A 179 10.04 -8.81 -15.48
N LEU A 180 9.40 -8.82 -16.66
CA LEU A 180 9.68 -9.83 -17.69
C LEU A 180 10.80 -9.36 -18.62
N PRO A 181 11.50 -10.30 -19.27
CA PRO A 181 12.45 -9.96 -20.32
C PRO A 181 11.74 -9.53 -21.60
N TYR A 182 12.33 -8.60 -22.31
CA TYR A 182 11.82 -8.06 -23.58
C TYR A 182 12.93 -8.05 -24.64
N ALA A 183 12.55 -8.33 -25.88
CA ALA A 183 13.40 -8.03 -27.03
C ALA A 183 13.31 -6.53 -27.36
N VAL A 184 14.45 -5.88 -27.51
CA VAL A 184 14.54 -4.49 -27.93
C VAL A 184 14.78 -4.44 -29.43
N LEU A 185 13.90 -3.76 -30.15
CA LEU A 185 13.98 -3.57 -31.60
C LEU A 185 14.35 -2.11 -31.91
N ASP A 186 15.07 -1.89 -33.02
CA ASP A 186 15.28 -0.57 -33.58
C ASP A 186 14.06 -0.10 -34.42
N GLU A 187 14.13 1.09 -34.97
CA GLU A 187 13.09 1.68 -35.85
C GLU A 187 12.75 0.86 -37.08
N ASN A 188 13.67 -0.01 -37.53
CA ASN A 188 13.54 -0.91 -38.69
C ASN A 188 13.09 -2.34 -38.27
N HIS A 189 12.61 -2.50 -37.01
CA HIS A 189 12.26 -3.79 -36.40
C HIS A 189 13.41 -4.81 -36.34
N LYS A 190 14.66 -4.35 -36.45
CA LYS A 190 15.83 -5.19 -36.28
C LYS A 190 16.11 -5.36 -34.77
N LYS A 191 16.32 -6.59 -34.32
CA LYS A 191 16.67 -6.87 -32.94
C LYS A 191 17.98 -6.19 -32.56
N TYR A 192 17.94 -5.37 -31.53
CA TYR A 192 19.09 -4.73 -30.90
C TYR A 192 19.59 -5.53 -29.71
N ARG A 193 18.68 -6.09 -28.90
CA ARG A 193 18.96 -6.97 -27.78
C ARG A 193 17.82 -7.98 -27.60
N ASP A 194 18.19 -9.20 -27.17
CA ASP A 194 17.26 -10.24 -26.72
C ASP A 194 17.23 -10.32 -25.19
N ASP A 195 16.09 -10.73 -24.66
CA ASP A 195 15.88 -11.10 -23.26
C ASP A 195 16.44 -10.08 -22.23
N CYS A 196 16.16 -8.79 -22.47
CA CYS A 196 16.60 -7.70 -21.59
C CYS A 196 15.48 -7.28 -20.64
N TYR A 197 15.82 -7.10 -19.37
CA TYR A 197 14.90 -6.60 -18.35
C TYR A 197 14.83 -5.07 -18.37
N VAL A 198 14.51 -4.50 -19.55
CA VAL A 198 14.60 -3.05 -19.82
C VAL A 198 13.64 -2.20 -18.99
N LEU A 199 12.57 -2.79 -18.49
CA LEU A 199 11.58 -2.09 -17.65
C LEU A 199 11.72 -2.44 -16.16
N SER A 200 12.61 -3.38 -15.80
CA SER A 200 12.80 -3.76 -14.42
C SER A 200 13.72 -2.79 -13.71
N LEU A 201 13.16 -2.01 -12.78
CA LEU A 201 13.95 -1.15 -11.90
C LEU A 201 14.78 -1.99 -10.92
N LYS A 202 15.84 -1.38 -10.39
CA LYS A 202 16.55 -1.90 -9.24
C LYS A 202 15.65 -1.82 -8.01
N ASP A 203 15.79 -2.74 -7.09
CA ASP A 203 15.08 -2.68 -5.82
C ASP A 203 15.63 -1.56 -4.94
N MET A 204 14.75 -0.98 -4.14
CA MET A 204 15.13 0.03 -3.15
C MET A 204 15.88 -0.64 -2.00
N CYS A 205 16.94 -0.01 -1.54
CA CYS A 205 17.62 -0.36 -0.30
C CYS A 205 18.03 0.93 0.42
N GLY A 206 17.15 1.39 1.32
CA GLY A 206 17.35 2.60 2.14
C GLY A 206 17.88 2.32 3.54
N ILE A 207 18.42 1.14 3.81
CA ILE A 207 18.93 0.77 5.15
C ILE A 207 20.02 1.76 5.62
N GLY A 208 20.84 2.27 4.70
CA GLY A 208 21.87 3.26 5.01
C GLY A 208 21.35 4.64 5.41
N ASP A 209 20.08 4.93 5.12
CA ASP A 209 19.45 6.23 5.40
C ASP A 209 18.48 6.20 6.59
N LEU A 210 18.36 5.07 7.31
CA LEU A 210 17.44 4.92 8.44
C LEU A 210 17.63 5.99 9.53
N ASN A 211 18.86 6.37 9.83
CA ASN A 211 19.14 7.41 10.83
C ASN A 211 18.58 8.77 10.37
N LYS A 212 18.71 9.10 9.08
CA LYS A 212 18.18 10.35 8.52
C LYS A 212 16.65 10.37 8.56
N LEU A 213 16.01 9.20 8.29
CA LEU A 213 14.56 9.04 8.38
C LEU A 213 14.04 9.19 9.82
N ALA A 214 14.82 8.73 10.81
CA ALA A 214 14.44 8.85 12.22
C ALA A 214 14.65 10.27 12.77
N GLU A 215 15.49 11.07 12.13
CA GLU A 215 15.80 12.46 12.51
C GLU A 215 14.95 13.50 11.77
N SER A 216 14.24 13.08 10.73
CA SER A 216 13.38 13.95 9.91
C SER A 216 11.93 13.88 10.33
#